data_93141ee117cd2d0938e00567a9e3b380
#
_entry.id   93141ee117cd2d0938e00567a9e3b380
#
_cell.length_a   1.000
_cell.length_b   1.000
_cell.length_c   1.000
_cell.angle_alpha   90.00
_cell.angle_beta   90.00
_cell.angle_gamma   90.00
#
_symmetry.space_group_name_H-M   'P 1'
#
loop_
_entity.id
_entity.type
_entity.pdbx_description
1 polymer ?
#
loop_
_entity_poly.entity_id
_entity_poly.type
_entity_poly.pdbx_seq_one_letter_code
_entity_poly.pdbx_strand_id
1 'polypeptide(L)'
;MKKENKVLCGASAYEQKYYFNKEFDKLPRSIQDELHIICVLFTEEIGGVFTISFDEEGNLQFTTESKDADYMYDEIGSALMIKEIQKSKQELLEELELFYKVVILKQKVDLE
;
A
#
# COMPACT_ATOMS: atom_id res chain seq x y z
N MET A 1 23.13 3.56 -7.83
CA MET A 1 21.86 3.63 -8.57
C MET A 1 20.68 3.60 -7.60
N LYS A 2 19.79 4.55 -7.75
CA LYS A 2 18.66 4.66 -6.86
C LYS A 2 17.64 3.56 -7.13
N LYS A 3 17.24 2.85 -6.08
CA LYS A 3 16.18 1.88 -6.18
C LYS A 3 14.86 2.59 -5.94
N GLU A 4 13.96 2.49 -6.88
CA GLU A 4 12.67 3.13 -6.77
C GLU A 4 11.57 2.11 -6.50
N ASN A 5 10.73 2.43 -5.53
CA ASN A 5 9.56 1.64 -5.25
C ASN A 5 8.48 1.97 -6.27
N LYS A 6 7.75 0.94 -6.69
CA LYS A 6 6.61 1.14 -7.59
C LYS A 6 5.35 1.29 -6.76
N VAL A 7 4.69 2.43 -6.89
CA VAL A 7 3.47 2.69 -6.13
C VAL A 7 2.33 1.83 -6.62
N LEU A 8 1.64 1.18 -5.70
CA LEU A 8 0.41 0.43 -5.98
C LEU A 8 -0.81 1.33 -5.82
N CYS A 9 -0.92 1.95 -4.66
CA CYS A 9 -2.05 2.82 -4.35
C CYS A 9 -1.71 3.72 -3.15
N GLY A 10 -2.57 4.69 -2.89
CA GLY A 10 -2.38 5.56 -1.75
C GLY A 10 -3.55 6.51 -1.58
N ALA A 11 -3.57 7.20 -0.46
CA ALA A 11 -4.58 8.19 -0.16
C ALA A 11 -3.97 9.37 0.57
N SER A 12 -4.60 10.55 0.42
CA SER A 12 -4.17 11.77 1.08
C SER A 12 -5.34 12.38 1.84
N ALA A 13 -5.17 12.58 3.14
CA ALA A 13 -6.16 13.29 3.95
C ALA A 13 -6.20 14.77 3.58
N TYR A 14 -5.08 15.33 3.12
CA TYR A 14 -4.99 16.75 2.77
C TYR A 14 -5.79 17.07 1.51
N GLU A 15 -5.72 16.18 0.50
CA GLU A 15 -6.43 16.37 -0.76
C GLU A 15 -7.74 15.61 -0.82
N GLN A 16 -7.99 14.74 0.15
CA GLN A 16 -9.16 13.86 0.20
C GLN A 16 -9.31 13.08 -1.10
N LYS A 17 -8.20 12.47 -1.53
CA LYS A 17 -8.14 11.71 -2.78
C LYS A 17 -7.50 10.35 -2.55
N TYR A 18 -7.96 9.40 -3.36
CA TYR A 18 -7.38 8.07 -3.43
C TYR A 18 -6.77 7.88 -4.82
N TYR A 19 -5.59 7.28 -4.87
CA TYR A 19 -4.88 6.97 -6.11
C TYR A 19 -4.69 5.46 -6.22
N PHE A 20 -5.00 4.91 -7.38
CA PHE A 20 -4.70 3.52 -7.71
C PHE A 20 -3.93 3.49 -9.02
N ASN A 21 -2.79 2.79 -9.02
CA ASN A 21 -1.93 2.72 -10.19
C ASN A 21 -2.54 1.81 -11.25
N LYS A 22 -2.80 2.37 -12.42
CA LYS A 22 -3.46 1.65 -13.53
C LYS A 22 -2.66 0.46 -14.04
N GLU A 23 -1.36 0.43 -13.79
CA GLU A 23 -0.54 -0.73 -14.17
C GLU A 23 -0.99 -2.01 -13.46
N PHE A 24 -1.75 -1.87 -12.39
CA PHE A 24 -2.26 -2.99 -11.59
C PHE A 24 -3.75 -3.24 -11.80
N ASP A 25 -4.32 -2.75 -12.90
CA ASP A 25 -5.75 -2.89 -13.15
C ASP A 25 -6.17 -4.34 -13.45
N LYS A 26 -5.21 -5.24 -13.64
CA LYS A 26 -5.50 -6.67 -13.80
C LYS A 26 -5.78 -7.38 -12.47
N LEU A 27 -5.51 -6.71 -11.35
CA LEU A 27 -5.89 -7.27 -10.07
C LEU A 27 -7.40 -7.44 -9.98
N PRO A 28 -7.89 -8.49 -9.32
CA PRO A 28 -9.34 -8.65 -9.14
C PRO A 28 -9.96 -7.42 -8.50
N ARG A 29 -11.19 -7.12 -8.92
CA ARG A 29 -11.89 -5.95 -8.41
C ARG A 29 -12.04 -5.97 -6.89
N SER A 30 -12.28 -7.15 -6.33
CA SER A 30 -12.41 -7.28 -4.88
C SER A 30 -11.12 -6.86 -4.16
N ILE A 31 -9.97 -7.14 -4.73
CA ILE A 31 -8.68 -6.73 -4.16
C ILE A 31 -8.52 -5.23 -4.29
N GLN A 32 -8.87 -4.67 -5.46
CA GLN A 32 -8.80 -3.22 -5.66
C GLN A 32 -9.69 -2.48 -4.67
N ASP A 33 -10.89 -3.00 -4.43
CA ASP A 33 -11.83 -2.39 -3.50
C ASP A 33 -11.31 -2.47 -2.06
N GLU A 34 -10.71 -3.59 -1.69
CA GLU A 34 -10.13 -3.74 -0.35
C GLU A 34 -8.98 -2.76 -0.12
N LEU A 35 -8.13 -2.58 -1.13
CA LEU A 35 -7.04 -1.62 -1.04
C LEU A 35 -7.56 -0.20 -0.88
N HIS A 36 -8.62 0.14 -1.62
CA HIS A 36 -9.26 1.44 -1.52
C HIS A 36 -9.72 1.69 -0.09
N ILE A 37 -10.42 0.72 0.49
CA ILE A 37 -10.93 0.83 1.86
C ILE A 37 -9.78 1.00 2.86
N ILE A 38 -8.74 0.19 2.73
CA ILE A 38 -7.59 0.26 3.64
C ILE A 38 -6.97 1.65 3.62
N CYS A 39 -6.72 2.19 2.43
CA CYS A 39 -6.06 3.48 2.29
C CYS A 39 -6.92 4.62 2.83
N VAL A 40 -8.20 4.62 2.49
CA VAL A 40 -9.10 5.69 2.91
C VAL A 40 -9.33 5.67 4.41
N LEU A 41 -9.55 4.48 4.98
CA LEU A 41 -9.73 4.36 6.43
C LEU A 41 -8.48 4.80 7.19
N PHE A 42 -7.30 4.45 6.66
CA PHE A 42 -6.05 4.89 7.30
C PHE A 42 -6.00 6.41 7.39
N THR A 43 -6.21 7.10 6.28
CA THR A 43 -6.12 8.56 6.27
C THR A 43 -7.25 9.22 7.04
N GLU A 44 -8.42 8.60 7.12
CA GLU A 44 -9.52 9.14 7.93
C GLU A 44 -9.20 9.08 9.43
N GLU A 45 -8.59 7.99 9.87
CA GLU A 45 -8.29 7.80 11.28
C GLU A 45 -6.99 8.48 11.71
N ILE A 46 -5.97 8.41 10.87
CA ILE A 46 -4.62 8.85 11.22
C ILE A 46 -4.31 10.23 10.64
N GLY A 47 -4.78 10.50 9.42
CA GLY A 47 -4.42 11.70 8.71
C GLY A 47 -3.22 11.47 7.80
N GLY A 48 -2.68 12.56 7.27
CA GLY A 48 -1.49 12.49 6.44
C GLY A 48 -1.69 11.88 5.07
N VAL A 49 -0.62 11.35 4.52
CA VAL A 49 -0.61 10.63 3.25
C VAL A 49 -0.15 9.20 3.51
N PHE A 50 -0.89 8.23 3.01
CA PHE A 50 -0.56 6.82 3.17
C PHE A 50 -0.35 6.21 1.79
N THR A 51 0.79 5.53 1.59
CA THR A 51 1.14 4.93 0.30
C THR A 51 1.54 3.48 0.49
N ILE A 52 1.02 2.63 -0.38
CA ILE A 52 1.42 1.22 -0.47
C ILE A 52 2.18 1.07 -1.77
N SER A 53 3.40 0.54 -1.67
CA SER A 53 4.26 0.37 -2.85
C SER A 53 4.99 -0.96 -2.77
N PHE A 54 5.58 -1.35 -3.90
CA PHE A 54 6.45 -2.52 -3.97
C PHE A 54 7.88 -2.05 -4.10
N ASP A 55 8.79 -2.70 -3.37
CA ASP A 55 10.21 -2.45 -3.59
C ASP A 55 10.67 -3.24 -4.83
N GLU A 56 11.93 -3.14 -5.18
CA GLU A 56 12.41 -3.79 -6.40
C GLU A 56 12.40 -5.32 -6.33
N GLU A 57 12.30 -5.88 -5.14
CA GLU A 57 12.22 -7.33 -4.96
C GLU A 57 10.77 -7.83 -4.92
N GLY A 58 9.82 -6.92 -4.96
CA GLY A 58 8.40 -7.25 -4.93
C GLY A 58 7.80 -7.34 -3.54
N ASN A 59 8.49 -6.83 -2.54
CA ASN A 59 7.97 -6.78 -1.17
C ASN A 59 7.18 -5.50 -0.97
N LEU A 60 6.07 -5.60 -0.25
CA LEU A 60 5.23 -4.43 0.02
C LEU A 60 5.85 -3.51 1.06
N GLN A 61 5.72 -2.23 0.80
CA GLN A 61 6.18 -1.17 1.69
C GLN A 61 5.01 -0.25 2.01
N PHE A 62 4.90 0.14 3.28
CA PHE A 62 3.88 1.08 3.74
C PHE A 62 4.58 2.36 4.16
N THR A 63 4.25 3.46 3.50
CA THR A 63 4.90 4.74 3.72
C THR A 63 3.87 5.75 4.18
N THR A 64 4.23 6.54 5.18
CA THR A 64 3.36 7.61 5.68
C THR A 64 4.12 8.93 5.66
N GLU A 65 3.38 10.01 5.36
CA GLU A 65 3.94 11.36 5.35
C GLU A 65 2.95 12.32 5.97
N SER A 66 3.46 13.35 6.63
CA SER A 66 2.64 14.42 7.16
C SER A 66 3.30 15.75 6.87
N LYS A 67 2.48 16.81 6.77
CA LYS A 67 3.02 18.16 6.61
C LYS A 67 3.65 18.61 7.92
N ASP A 68 4.68 19.45 7.83
CA ASP A 68 5.45 19.88 8.99
C ASP A 68 4.60 20.48 10.12
N ALA A 69 3.54 21.19 9.78
CA ALA A 69 2.69 21.85 10.75
C ALA A 69 1.43 21.07 11.08
N ASP A 70 1.38 19.80 10.76
CA ASP A 70 0.20 18.96 10.99
C ASP A 70 0.24 18.38 12.40
N TYR A 71 -0.30 19.10 13.37
CA TYR A 71 -0.36 18.65 14.75
C TYR A 71 -1.45 17.61 14.99
N MET A 72 -2.30 17.37 14.00
CA MET A 72 -3.37 16.37 14.10
C MET A 72 -2.90 14.99 13.66
N TYR A 73 -1.73 14.90 13.05
CA TYR A 73 -1.22 13.61 12.59
C TYR A 73 -0.80 12.74 13.77
N ASP A 74 -1.31 11.51 13.80
CA ASP A 74 -1.09 10.58 14.91
C ASP A 74 0.01 9.59 14.56
N GLU A 75 1.25 9.90 14.93
CA GLU A 75 2.40 9.04 14.61
C GLU A 75 2.32 7.68 15.31
N ILE A 76 1.88 7.68 16.55
CA ILE A 76 1.76 6.42 17.30
C ILE A 76 0.65 5.56 16.72
N GLY A 77 -0.51 6.16 16.46
CA GLY A 77 -1.62 5.46 15.84
C GLY A 77 -1.28 4.93 14.46
N SER A 78 -0.48 5.70 13.71
CA SER A 78 -0.01 5.29 12.39
C SER A 78 0.77 3.98 12.46
N ALA A 79 1.73 3.89 13.36
CA ALA A 79 2.54 2.68 13.51
C ALA A 79 1.69 1.49 13.94
N LEU A 80 0.76 1.71 14.86
CA LEU A 80 -0.13 0.66 15.35
C LEU A 80 -1.07 0.17 14.24
N MET A 81 -1.61 1.09 13.46
CA MET A 81 -2.54 0.73 12.39
C MET A 81 -1.84 -0.04 11.27
N ILE A 82 -0.61 0.32 10.93
CA ILE A 82 0.17 -0.44 9.95
C ILE A 82 0.37 -1.88 10.43
N LYS A 83 0.72 -2.07 11.70
CA LYS A 83 0.88 -3.42 12.25
C LYS A 83 -0.43 -4.18 12.20
N GLU A 84 -1.54 -3.53 12.49
CA GLU A 84 -2.85 -4.17 12.43
C GLU A 84 -3.21 -4.59 11.02
N ILE A 85 -2.93 -3.75 10.03
CA ILE A 85 -3.15 -4.08 8.62
C ILE A 85 -2.30 -5.29 8.24
N GLN A 86 -1.02 -5.29 8.59
CA GLN A 86 -0.11 -6.39 8.27
C GLN A 86 -0.58 -7.71 8.87
N LYS A 87 -1.18 -7.65 10.05
CA LYS A 87 -1.67 -8.84 10.73
C LYS A 87 -3.02 -9.31 10.18
N SER A 88 -3.98 -8.40 10.07
CA SER A 88 -5.35 -8.74 9.68
C SER A 88 -5.51 -9.00 8.19
N LYS A 89 -4.63 -8.45 7.36
CA LYS A 89 -4.70 -8.58 5.91
C LYS A 89 -3.54 -9.39 5.34
N GLN A 90 -2.97 -10.27 6.14
CA GLN A 90 -1.79 -11.03 5.74
C GLN A 90 -1.99 -11.78 4.42
N GLU A 91 -3.13 -12.44 4.25
CA GLU A 91 -3.39 -13.19 3.00
C GLU A 91 -3.43 -12.28 1.78
N LEU A 92 -4.11 -11.13 1.91
CA LEU A 92 -4.19 -10.15 0.84
C LEU A 92 -2.79 -9.66 0.46
N LEU A 93 -1.99 -9.33 1.46
CA LEU A 93 -0.65 -8.79 1.22
C LEU A 93 0.26 -9.83 0.57
N GLU A 94 0.15 -11.10 0.98
CA GLU A 94 0.93 -12.17 0.36
C GLU A 94 0.52 -12.40 -1.09
N GLU A 95 -0.78 -12.33 -1.38
CA GLU A 95 -1.27 -12.46 -2.75
C GLU A 95 -0.75 -11.32 -3.64
N LEU A 96 -0.70 -10.11 -3.10
CA LEU A 96 -0.20 -8.96 -3.84
C LEU A 96 1.29 -9.11 -4.15
N GLU A 97 2.07 -9.56 -3.18
CA GLU A 97 3.50 -9.77 -3.39
C GLU A 97 3.75 -10.86 -4.43
N LEU A 98 2.97 -11.94 -4.37
CA LEU A 98 3.08 -13.00 -5.35
C LEU A 98 2.73 -12.51 -6.75
N PHE A 99 1.63 -11.75 -6.86
CA PHE A 99 1.22 -11.16 -8.13
C PHE A 99 2.33 -10.30 -8.73
N TYR A 100 2.93 -9.44 -7.92
CA TYR A 100 3.98 -8.56 -8.40
C TYR A 100 5.18 -9.35 -8.92
N LYS A 101 5.61 -10.35 -8.16
CA LYS A 101 6.77 -11.16 -8.54
C LYS A 101 6.53 -11.95 -9.83
N VAL A 102 5.34 -12.50 -9.98
CA VAL A 102 5.02 -13.34 -11.15
C VAL A 102 4.70 -12.48 -12.37
N VAL A 103 3.86 -11.45 -12.21
CA VAL A 103 3.33 -10.69 -13.35
C VAL A 103 4.25 -9.53 -13.73
N ILE A 104 4.71 -8.78 -12.76
CA ILE A 104 5.50 -7.56 -13.03
C ILE A 104 6.99 -7.88 -13.17
N LEU A 105 7.54 -8.60 -12.23
CA LEU A 105 8.95 -8.99 -12.28
C LEU A 105 9.19 -10.20 -13.17
N LYS A 106 8.12 -10.90 -13.54
CA LYS A 106 8.16 -12.08 -14.40
C LYS A 106 9.10 -13.16 -13.88
N GLN A 107 9.14 -13.29 -12.57
CA GLN A 107 9.91 -14.36 -11.97
C GLN A 107 9.25 -15.70 -12.27
N LYS A 108 10.07 -16.71 -12.51
CA LYS A 108 9.54 -18.04 -12.73
C LYS A 108 9.14 -18.63 -11.38
N VAL A 109 7.90 -19.08 -11.31
CA VAL A 109 7.47 -19.85 -10.16
C VAL A 109 7.86 -21.29 -10.46
N ASP A 110 8.74 -21.83 -9.65
CA ASP A 110 9.17 -23.21 -9.80
C ASP A 110 8.09 -24.13 -9.23
N LEU A 111 7.37 -24.78 -10.12
CA LEU A 111 6.28 -25.68 -9.73
C LEU A 111 6.71 -27.13 -9.61
N GLU A 112 8.00 -27.38 -9.75
CA GLU A 112 8.53 -28.73 -9.64
C GLU A 112 8.79 -29.12 -8.21
#